data_0110ca9d8aa4c7311348f9ea982f42e6
#
_entry.id   0110ca9d8aa4c7311348f9ea982f42e6
#
_cell.length_a   1.000
_cell.length_b   1.000
_cell.length_c   1.000
_cell.angle_alpha   90.00
_cell.angle_beta   90.00
_cell.angle_gamma   90.00
#
_symmetry.space_group_name_H-M   'P 1'
#
loop_
_entity.id
_entity.type
_entity.pdbx_description
1 polymer ?
#
loop_
_entity_poly.entity_id
_entity_poly.type
_entity_poly.pdbx_seq_one_letter_code
_entity_poly.pdbx_strand_id
1 'polypeptide(L)'
;MVVAALTAPLASGHPSPTGCTQDAFSFDWGPGLNIVHRNGDVVTINAKVGNDHLASGVCDVTDATVKLTFPTADGTSNGEEFILATGVDFPGGAPMKSFGKRDLHVNFDPGVFRGFVTISASGTVHAGDPDFPTATSSGRPLVISRPHVTFTVTPHITLAPPFTVTYDYSAENDSPSDPAGEMSNPTPGVVSAAVTDDHCSPVDFVDGDTMPSFPPIIDKGETWTWSCTRPLPAGSLVDVATFSGGSTRDGRPWPKRTVRMAWCGRELATIIGTDKADTLTGTPGPDVIVARDGDDVVEGLGGNDVICGGAGSDTLRGMAGDDTLRGEGSADKLIGGAGTDTLIGGPGADTERQ
;
A
#
# COMPACT_ATOMS: atom_id res chain seq x y z
N MET A 1 25.63 -12.05 9.25
CA MET A 1 25.15 -13.19 10.04
C MET A 1 24.51 -14.16 9.06
N VAL A 2 25.17 -15.27 8.80
CA VAL A 2 24.78 -16.26 7.80
C VAL A 2 23.52 -16.94 8.29
N VAL A 3 22.42 -16.82 7.53
CA VAL A 3 21.24 -17.65 7.82
C VAL A 3 21.62 -19.09 7.54
N ALA A 4 21.78 -19.85 8.60
CA ALA A 4 21.93 -21.27 8.50
C ALA A 4 20.68 -21.84 7.80
N ALA A 5 20.86 -22.42 6.64
CA ALA A 5 19.91 -23.40 6.14
C ALA A 5 19.68 -24.38 7.29
N LEU A 6 18.42 -24.63 7.65
CA LEU A 6 18.05 -25.71 8.57
C LEU A 6 18.46 -27.01 7.87
N THR A 7 19.71 -27.40 8.07
CA THR A 7 20.17 -28.74 7.77
C THR A 7 19.69 -29.62 8.91
N ALA A 8 18.95 -30.66 8.58
CA ALA A 8 18.68 -31.74 9.51
C ALA A 8 20.02 -32.22 10.12
N PRO A 9 20.04 -32.66 11.39
CA PRO A 9 21.27 -33.08 12.04
C PRO A 9 21.91 -34.22 11.25
N LEU A 10 23.19 -34.04 10.93
CA LEU A 10 24.05 -35.07 10.34
C LEU A 10 24.01 -36.33 11.18
N ALA A 11 23.51 -37.40 10.63
CA ALA A 11 23.74 -38.73 11.15
C ALA A 11 25.24 -39.04 11.07
N SER A 12 25.80 -39.53 12.14
CA SER A 12 27.21 -39.72 12.36
C SER A 12 27.83 -40.80 11.48
N GLY A 13 28.84 -40.43 10.69
CA GLY A 13 30.05 -41.26 10.67
C GLY A 13 30.25 -42.30 9.61
N HIS A 14 29.50 -42.32 8.48
CA HIS A 14 29.88 -43.19 7.35
C HIS A 14 30.51 -42.33 6.22
N PRO A 15 31.62 -42.81 5.61
CA PRO A 15 32.17 -42.13 4.45
C PRO A 15 31.19 -42.24 3.28
N SER A 16 30.79 -41.09 2.70
CA SER A 16 30.02 -41.06 1.49
C SER A 16 30.69 -41.94 0.43
N PRO A 17 29.93 -42.77 -0.32
CA PRO A 17 30.50 -43.40 -1.49
C PRO A 17 31.10 -42.29 -2.36
N THR A 18 32.31 -42.52 -2.83
CA THR A 18 33.10 -41.53 -3.57
C THR A 18 32.29 -41.04 -4.77
N GLY A 19 31.69 -39.83 -4.66
CA GLY A 19 31.00 -39.15 -5.74
C GLY A 19 29.55 -38.71 -5.50
N CYS A 20 28.85 -39.21 -4.48
CA CYS A 20 27.49 -38.74 -4.12
C CYS A 20 27.58 -37.81 -2.89
N THR A 21 27.15 -36.60 -3.02
CA THR A 21 26.98 -35.66 -1.93
C THR A 21 25.51 -35.58 -1.53
N GLN A 22 25.18 -35.04 -0.36
CA GLN A 22 23.79 -34.89 0.13
C GLN A 22 22.92 -34.00 -0.78
N ASP A 23 23.51 -33.27 -1.74
CA ASP A 23 22.83 -32.37 -2.66
C ASP A 23 22.64 -33.04 -4.03
N ALA A 24 22.05 -34.25 -4.04
CA ALA A 24 21.79 -34.99 -5.29
C ALA A 24 20.85 -34.28 -6.26
N PHE A 25 20.06 -33.33 -5.79
CA PHE A 25 19.10 -32.61 -6.61
C PHE A 25 19.48 -31.14 -6.82
N SER A 26 19.33 -30.69 -8.04
CA SER A 26 19.33 -29.29 -8.41
C SER A 26 17.90 -28.77 -8.61
N PHE A 27 17.67 -27.52 -8.26
CA PHE A 27 16.35 -26.90 -8.30
C PHE A 27 16.36 -25.59 -9.08
N ASP A 28 15.37 -25.38 -9.95
CA ASP A 28 15.10 -24.12 -10.64
C ASP A 28 13.61 -23.75 -10.53
N TRP A 29 13.33 -22.51 -10.27
CA TRP A 29 12.02 -21.96 -9.93
C TRP A 29 11.37 -21.23 -11.09
N GLY A 30 12.11 -21.02 -12.16
CA GLY A 30 11.75 -20.09 -13.23
C GLY A 30 11.90 -18.61 -12.80
N PRO A 31 11.62 -17.67 -13.68
CA PRO A 31 11.97 -16.24 -13.50
C PRO A 31 11.11 -15.48 -12.49
N GLY A 32 9.99 -16.05 -12.05
CA GLY A 32 8.99 -15.31 -11.27
C GLY A 32 9.40 -14.93 -9.84
N LEU A 33 10.36 -15.63 -9.21
CA LEU A 33 10.72 -15.43 -7.80
C LEU A 33 11.88 -14.44 -7.57
N ASN A 34 12.46 -13.91 -8.63
CA ASN A 34 13.62 -13.01 -8.51
C ASN A 34 13.26 -11.52 -8.44
N ILE A 35 11.98 -11.19 -8.39
CA ILE A 35 11.46 -9.83 -8.32
C ILE A 35 10.68 -9.61 -7.03
N VAL A 36 10.54 -8.36 -6.66
CA VAL A 36 9.73 -7.95 -5.51
C VAL A 36 8.25 -7.96 -5.87
N HIS A 37 7.41 -8.51 -5.02
CA HIS A 37 5.97 -8.65 -5.21
C HIS A 37 5.17 -7.75 -4.26
N ARG A 38 3.89 -7.57 -4.56
CA ARG A 38 2.90 -6.90 -3.70
C ARG A 38 1.73 -7.84 -3.42
N ASN A 39 1.02 -7.61 -2.34
CA ASN A 39 -0.24 -8.32 -2.12
C ASN A 39 -1.19 -8.09 -3.31
N GLY A 40 -1.83 -9.16 -3.76
CA GLY A 40 -2.65 -9.18 -4.97
C GLY A 40 -1.93 -9.64 -6.24
N ASP A 41 -0.58 -9.75 -6.21
CA ASP A 41 0.16 -10.32 -7.35
C ASP A 41 -0.11 -11.83 -7.49
N VAL A 42 -0.02 -12.30 -8.72
CA VAL A 42 -0.03 -13.73 -9.04
C VAL A 42 1.34 -14.11 -9.60
N VAL A 43 2.02 -15.04 -8.95
CA VAL A 43 3.36 -15.49 -9.33
C VAL A 43 3.28 -16.91 -9.82
N THR A 44 3.60 -17.13 -11.10
CA THR A 44 3.64 -18.48 -11.68
C THR A 44 4.99 -19.14 -11.38
N ILE A 45 4.98 -20.18 -10.58
CA ILE A 45 6.15 -20.99 -10.24
C ILE A 45 6.22 -22.16 -11.21
N ASN A 46 7.36 -22.29 -11.90
CA ASN A 46 7.65 -23.44 -12.75
C ASN A 46 8.71 -24.31 -12.08
N ALA A 47 8.28 -25.29 -11.30
CA ALA A 47 9.19 -26.15 -10.58
C ALA A 47 9.98 -27.06 -11.52
N LYS A 48 11.30 -26.94 -11.50
CA LYS A 48 12.20 -27.82 -12.21
C LYS A 48 13.15 -28.50 -11.22
N VAL A 49 13.39 -29.75 -11.43
CA VAL A 49 14.30 -30.58 -10.65
C VAL A 49 15.19 -31.38 -11.59
N GLY A 50 16.46 -31.45 -11.25
CA GLY A 50 17.45 -32.25 -11.96
C GLY A 50 18.35 -33.00 -10.98
N ASN A 51 19.20 -33.86 -11.50
CA ASN A 51 20.31 -34.50 -10.79
C ASN A 51 21.57 -34.25 -11.61
N ASP A 52 22.27 -33.16 -11.29
CA ASP A 52 23.45 -32.70 -12.03
C ASP A 52 24.80 -33.21 -11.46
N HIS A 53 24.77 -34.17 -10.54
CA HIS A 53 25.99 -34.85 -10.13
C HIS A 53 26.58 -35.67 -11.29
N LEU A 54 27.87 -35.43 -11.55
CA LEU A 54 28.59 -35.81 -12.75
C LEU A 54 28.84 -37.33 -12.93
N ALA A 55 28.46 -38.19 -12.02
CA ALA A 55 28.71 -39.62 -12.07
C ALA A 55 27.45 -40.42 -12.38
N SER A 56 27.23 -40.71 -13.65
CA SER A 56 26.18 -41.65 -14.05
C SER A 56 26.41 -43.02 -13.40
N GLY A 57 25.36 -43.62 -12.82
CA GLY A 57 25.39 -44.94 -12.21
C GLY A 57 25.82 -45.00 -10.74
N VAL A 58 26.28 -43.90 -10.15
CA VAL A 58 26.71 -43.85 -8.74
C VAL A 58 25.73 -43.04 -7.88
N CYS A 59 25.04 -42.09 -8.49
CA CYS A 59 24.11 -41.19 -7.83
C CYS A 59 22.72 -41.19 -8.46
N ASP A 60 22.31 -42.31 -9.01
CA ASP A 60 20.94 -42.46 -9.55
C ASP A 60 19.92 -42.42 -8.41
N VAL A 61 18.90 -41.61 -8.53
CA VAL A 61 17.76 -41.56 -7.61
C VAL A 61 16.56 -42.19 -8.29
N THR A 62 15.97 -43.18 -7.64
CA THR A 62 14.77 -43.85 -8.15
C THR A 62 13.56 -43.59 -7.26
N ASP A 63 12.37 -43.76 -7.85
CA ASP A 63 11.08 -43.64 -7.17
C ASP A 63 10.92 -42.26 -6.44
N ALA A 64 11.44 -41.21 -7.04
CA ALA A 64 11.41 -39.92 -6.41
C ALA A 64 10.00 -39.27 -6.43
N THR A 65 9.68 -38.61 -5.34
CA THR A 65 8.52 -37.75 -5.21
C THR A 65 8.98 -36.27 -5.22
N VAL A 66 8.41 -35.51 -6.13
CA VAL A 66 8.68 -34.05 -6.24
C VAL A 66 7.49 -33.27 -5.70
N LYS A 67 7.77 -32.34 -4.81
CA LYS A 67 6.76 -31.49 -4.16
C LYS A 67 7.10 -30.01 -4.29
N LEU A 68 6.05 -29.18 -4.35
CA LEU A 68 6.11 -27.73 -4.26
C LEU A 68 5.28 -27.28 -3.07
N THR A 69 5.84 -26.45 -2.20
CA THR A 69 5.12 -25.91 -1.03
C THR A 69 5.12 -24.40 -1.10
N PHE A 70 3.96 -23.81 -0.93
CA PHE A 70 3.78 -22.37 -0.86
C PHE A 70 3.86 -21.87 0.59
N PRO A 71 4.27 -20.61 0.83
CA PRO A 71 4.22 -20.02 2.15
C PRO A 71 2.77 -19.74 2.57
N THR A 72 2.53 -19.75 3.86
CA THR A 72 1.29 -19.26 4.49
C THR A 72 1.26 -17.74 4.55
N ALA A 73 0.13 -17.14 4.94
CA ALA A 73 -0.01 -15.68 5.05
C ALA A 73 0.96 -15.07 6.08
N ASP A 74 1.33 -15.80 7.11
CA ASP A 74 2.33 -15.40 8.12
C ASP A 74 3.80 -15.58 7.65
N GLY A 75 4.00 -16.00 6.40
CA GLY A 75 5.32 -16.18 5.79
C GLY A 75 6.02 -17.50 6.11
N THR A 76 5.42 -18.39 6.91
CA THR A 76 5.98 -19.71 7.17
C THR A 76 5.87 -20.62 5.96
N SER A 77 6.76 -21.63 5.86
CA SER A 77 6.80 -22.58 4.75
C SER A 77 5.85 -23.77 4.91
N ASN A 78 4.79 -23.62 5.69
CA ASN A 78 3.83 -24.68 6.00
C ASN A 78 2.49 -24.55 5.26
N GLY A 79 2.49 -23.84 4.13
CA GLY A 79 1.30 -23.61 3.34
C GLY A 79 0.89 -24.78 2.46
N GLU A 80 0.19 -24.48 1.38
CA GLU A 80 -0.34 -25.49 0.48
C GLU A 80 0.77 -26.30 -0.18
N GLU A 81 0.69 -27.63 -0.06
CA GLU A 81 1.65 -28.58 -0.66
C GLU A 81 1.05 -29.22 -1.91
N PHE A 82 1.80 -29.18 -3.01
CA PHE A 82 1.46 -29.83 -4.26
C PHE A 82 2.42 -30.97 -4.54
N ILE A 83 1.93 -32.20 -4.64
CA ILE A 83 2.68 -33.32 -5.19
C ILE A 83 2.69 -33.14 -6.71
N LEU A 84 3.84 -32.82 -7.26
CA LEU A 84 4.00 -32.57 -8.69
C LEU A 84 4.24 -33.84 -9.49
N ALA A 85 4.94 -34.79 -8.87
CA ALA A 85 5.20 -36.11 -9.47
C ALA A 85 5.59 -37.14 -8.41
N THR A 86 5.35 -38.41 -8.69
CA THR A 86 5.80 -39.59 -7.91
C THR A 86 6.36 -40.62 -8.85
N GLY A 87 7.24 -41.50 -8.33
CA GLY A 87 7.82 -42.59 -9.14
C GLY A 87 8.75 -42.10 -10.24
N VAL A 88 9.43 -40.98 -10.04
CA VAL A 88 10.32 -40.40 -11.05
C VAL A 88 11.75 -40.85 -10.79
N ASP A 89 12.40 -41.33 -11.85
CA ASP A 89 13.82 -41.66 -11.80
C ASP A 89 14.69 -40.48 -12.31
N PHE A 90 15.73 -40.18 -11.57
CA PHE A 90 16.73 -39.18 -11.90
C PHE A 90 18.11 -39.86 -12.00
N PRO A 91 18.53 -40.30 -13.20
CA PRO A 91 19.88 -40.79 -13.42
C PRO A 91 20.90 -39.69 -13.09
N GLY A 92 22.08 -40.08 -12.60
CA GLY A 92 23.19 -39.16 -12.38
C GLY A 92 23.52 -38.38 -13.64
N GLY A 93 23.66 -37.05 -13.50
CA GLY A 93 23.83 -36.15 -14.63
C GLY A 93 22.56 -35.82 -15.41
N ALA A 94 21.39 -36.23 -14.93
CA ALA A 94 20.12 -35.94 -15.61
C ALA A 94 19.84 -34.40 -15.60
N PRO A 95 19.51 -33.85 -16.79
CA PRO A 95 19.16 -32.43 -16.89
C PRO A 95 17.86 -32.11 -16.16
N MET A 96 17.71 -30.82 -15.75
CA MET A 96 16.51 -30.37 -15.11
C MET A 96 15.26 -30.60 -15.95
N LYS A 97 14.24 -31.22 -15.36
CA LYS A 97 12.92 -31.44 -15.94
C LYS A 97 11.91 -30.52 -15.26
N SER A 98 10.97 -29.97 -16.03
CA SER A 98 9.82 -29.23 -15.48
C SER A 98 8.74 -30.21 -15.02
N PHE A 99 8.25 -30.01 -13.80
CA PHE A 99 7.19 -30.80 -13.18
C PHE A 99 5.84 -30.07 -13.14
N GLY A 100 5.73 -29.00 -13.91
CA GLY A 100 4.51 -28.22 -14.05
C GLY A 100 4.59 -26.86 -13.44
N LYS A 101 3.53 -26.09 -13.65
CA LYS A 101 3.39 -24.73 -13.19
C LYS A 101 2.30 -24.63 -12.14
N ARG A 102 2.48 -23.77 -11.15
CA ARG A 102 1.48 -23.42 -10.15
C ARG A 102 1.50 -21.91 -9.93
N ASP A 103 0.32 -21.34 -9.75
CA ASP A 103 0.15 -19.93 -9.47
C ASP A 103 0.03 -19.71 -7.96
N LEU A 104 0.95 -18.90 -7.43
CA LEU A 104 0.91 -18.41 -6.06
C LEU A 104 0.21 -17.05 -6.05
N HIS A 105 -0.91 -16.95 -5.37
CA HIS A 105 -1.56 -15.68 -5.07
C HIS A 105 -0.88 -15.04 -3.85
N VAL A 106 -0.18 -13.93 -4.08
CA VAL A 106 0.54 -13.23 -3.02
C VAL A 106 -0.46 -12.53 -2.10
N ASN A 107 -0.60 -13.04 -0.88
CA ASN A 107 -1.47 -12.45 0.14
C ASN A 107 -0.89 -12.73 1.52
N PHE A 108 -0.07 -11.79 2.02
CA PHE A 108 0.61 -11.92 3.29
C PHE A 108 0.02 -10.97 4.33
N ASP A 109 0.07 -11.37 5.59
CA ASP A 109 -0.38 -10.60 6.73
C ASP A 109 0.37 -9.25 6.85
N PRO A 110 -0.23 -8.24 7.48
CA PRO A 110 0.45 -6.99 7.80
C PRO A 110 1.75 -7.26 8.59
N GLY A 111 2.85 -6.65 8.14
CA GLY A 111 4.17 -6.83 8.78
C GLY A 111 4.99 -8.02 8.27
N VAL A 112 4.43 -8.89 7.44
CA VAL A 112 5.20 -9.96 6.78
C VAL A 112 5.80 -9.44 5.49
N PHE A 113 7.14 -9.49 5.38
CA PHE A 113 7.89 -8.97 4.23
C PHE A 113 8.47 -10.06 3.34
N ARG A 114 8.46 -11.30 3.80
CA ARG A 114 8.96 -12.42 3.03
C ARG A 114 8.26 -13.72 3.41
N GLY A 115 8.19 -14.62 2.44
CA GLY A 115 7.83 -16.01 2.62
C GLY A 115 8.78 -16.88 1.80
N PHE A 116 8.81 -18.18 2.04
CA PHE A 116 9.65 -19.10 1.30
C PHE A 116 8.80 -20.06 0.47
N VAL A 117 9.01 -20.04 -0.84
CA VAL A 117 8.52 -21.10 -1.73
C VAL A 117 9.55 -22.22 -1.71
N THR A 118 9.13 -23.44 -1.44
CA THR A 118 10.03 -24.59 -1.30
C THR A 118 9.74 -25.63 -2.37
N ILE A 119 10.76 -26.07 -3.11
CA ILE A 119 10.73 -27.29 -3.91
C ILE A 119 11.49 -28.36 -3.13
N SER A 120 10.90 -29.53 -2.96
CA SER A 120 11.56 -30.67 -2.36
C SER A 120 11.48 -31.89 -3.29
N ALA A 121 12.49 -32.72 -3.23
CA ALA A 121 12.51 -34.00 -3.89
C ALA A 121 13.03 -35.08 -2.92
N SER A 122 12.36 -36.21 -2.88
CA SER A 122 12.74 -37.35 -2.05
C SER A 122 12.62 -38.63 -2.90
N GLY A 123 13.58 -39.52 -2.77
CA GLY A 123 13.60 -40.76 -3.50
C GLY A 123 14.62 -41.74 -2.92
N THR A 124 14.89 -42.84 -3.55
CA THR A 124 15.87 -43.85 -3.11
C THR A 124 17.15 -43.73 -3.94
N VAL A 125 18.29 -43.53 -3.29
CA VAL A 125 19.58 -43.51 -3.98
C VAL A 125 20.08 -44.94 -4.19
N HIS A 126 20.39 -45.28 -5.43
CA HIS A 126 20.96 -46.57 -5.79
C HIS A 126 22.48 -46.55 -5.60
N ALA A 127 22.93 -46.85 -4.39
CA ALA A 127 24.32 -47.10 -4.11
C ALA A 127 24.49 -48.14 -2.98
N GLY A 128 23.42 -48.81 -2.56
CA GLY A 128 23.49 -49.89 -1.55
C GLY A 128 23.71 -49.44 -0.12
N ASP A 129 23.63 -48.16 0.17
CA ASP A 129 23.71 -47.66 1.55
C ASP A 129 22.33 -47.18 2.08
N PRO A 130 21.75 -47.91 3.06
CA PRO A 130 20.43 -47.59 3.61
C PRO A 130 20.39 -46.29 4.42
N ASP A 131 21.54 -45.70 4.77
CA ASP A 131 21.64 -44.54 5.63
C ASP A 131 21.72 -43.18 4.91
N PHE A 132 21.59 -43.17 3.59
CA PHE A 132 21.54 -41.92 2.84
C PHE A 132 20.14 -41.30 2.85
N PRO A 133 19.95 -40.17 3.51
CA PRO A 133 18.67 -39.46 3.42
C PRO A 133 18.47 -38.95 1.99
N THR A 134 17.43 -39.45 1.37
CA THR A 134 17.09 -39.18 -0.02
C THR A 134 16.20 -37.97 -0.21
N ALA A 135 16.02 -37.17 0.83
CA ALA A 135 15.20 -35.96 0.75
C ALA A 135 16.09 -34.72 0.79
N THR A 136 16.01 -33.91 -0.26
CA THR A 136 16.58 -32.55 -0.27
C THR A 136 15.51 -31.55 -0.58
N SER A 137 15.64 -30.37 0.02
CA SER A 137 14.74 -29.26 -0.21
C SER A 137 15.54 -27.98 -0.46
N SER A 138 15.02 -27.13 -1.32
CA SER A 138 15.56 -25.79 -1.54
C SER A 138 14.43 -24.77 -1.39
N GLY A 139 14.68 -23.69 -0.68
CA GLY A 139 13.74 -22.58 -0.49
C GLY A 139 14.21 -21.33 -1.23
N ARG A 140 13.30 -20.64 -1.86
CA ARG A 140 13.54 -19.31 -2.43
C ARG A 140 12.67 -18.28 -1.74
N PRO A 141 13.25 -17.14 -1.32
CA PRO A 141 12.47 -16.09 -0.70
C PRO A 141 11.56 -15.42 -1.74
N LEU A 142 10.31 -15.23 -1.36
CA LEU A 142 9.35 -14.35 -2.00
C LEU A 142 9.34 -13.05 -1.19
N VAL A 143 9.85 -11.97 -1.75
CA VAL A 143 9.97 -10.68 -1.06
C VAL A 143 8.76 -9.80 -1.36
N ILE A 144 8.16 -9.25 -0.32
CA ILE A 144 6.97 -8.41 -0.41
C ILE A 144 7.35 -6.95 -0.18
N SER A 145 7.02 -6.10 -1.13
CA SER A 145 7.11 -4.66 -1.00
C SER A 145 5.82 -4.09 -0.43
N ARG A 146 5.95 -3.26 0.59
CA ARG A 146 4.82 -2.55 1.21
C ARG A 146 5.07 -1.04 1.15
N PRO A 147 4.90 -0.43 -0.03
CA PRO A 147 5.11 1.01 -0.16
C PRO A 147 4.07 1.78 0.65
N HIS A 148 4.53 2.68 1.47
CA HIS A 148 3.68 3.59 2.23
C HIS A 148 4.24 5.00 2.17
N VAL A 149 3.35 5.98 1.96
CA VAL A 149 3.65 7.41 2.07
C VAL A 149 2.60 8.05 2.93
N THR A 150 3.03 8.75 3.95
CA THR A 150 2.18 9.70 4.67
C THR A 150 2.18 11.01 3.89
N PHE A 151 0.99 11.41 3.41
CA PHE A 151 0.79 12.65 2.69
C PHE A 151 -0.12 13.57 3.49
N THR A 152 0.37 14.77 3.80
CA THR A 152 -0.34 15.77 4.58
C THR A 152 -0.43 17.10 3.83
N VAL A 153 -1.46 17.88 4.12
CA VAL A 153 -1.66 19.22 3.60
C VAL A 153 -2.00 20.14 4.77
N THR A 154 -1.26 21.24 4.89
CA THR A 154 -1.46 22.22 5.94
C THR A 154 -1.78 23.57 5.30
N PRO A 155 -3.01 24.09 5.47
CA PRO A 155 -3.37 25.41 4.96
C PRO A 155 -2.93 26.51 5.92
N HIS A 156 -2.33 27.57 5.38
CA HIS A 156 -1.97 28.80 6.08
C HIS A 156 -2.79 29.97 5.54
N ILE A 157 -3.66 30.55 6.37
CA ILE A 157 -4.61 31.58 5.97
C ILE A 157 -4.04 32.95 6.25
N THR A 158 -4.02 33.85 5.26
CA THR A 158 -3.70 35.26 5.40
C THR A 158 -5.00 36.08 5.35
N LEU A 159 -5.41 36.62 6.49
CA LEU A 159 -6.63 37.41 6.60
C LEU A 159 -6.44 38.93 6.34
N ALA A 160 -5.24 39.32 5.88
CA ALA A 160 -4.98 40.69 5.38
C ALA A 160 -5.03 40.67 3.83
N PRO A 161 -5.47 41.76 3.17
CA PRO A 161 -5.46 41.81 1.71
C PRO A 161 -4.04 41.70 1.12
N PRO A 162 -3.85 40.92 0.04
CA PRO A 162 -4.83 40.07 -0.56
C PRO A 162 -5.13 38.83 0.30
N PHE A 163 -6.42 38.55 0.52
CA PHE A 163 -6.83 37.39 1.32
C PHE A 163 -6.44 36.10 0.58
N THR A 164 -5.50 35.35 1.12
CA THR A 164 -4.94 34.14 0.47
C THR A 164 -4.87 32.96 1.42
N VAL A 165 -4.85 31.77 0.84
CA VAL A 165 -4.42 30.55 1.51
C VAL A 165 -3.17 30.03 0.82
N THR A 166 -2.16 29.67 1.61
CA THR A 166 -1.00 28.91 1.15
C THR A 166 -1.12 27.50 1.69
N TYR A 167 -1.09 26.53 0.80
CA TYR A 167 -1.05 25.12 1.15
C TYR A 167 0.39 24.65 1.17
N ASP A 168 0.80 24.07 2.29
CA ASP A 168 2.05 23.34 2.40
C ASP A 168 1.75 21.85 2.34
N TYR A 169 2.25 21.20 1.31
CA TYR A 169 2.12 19.76 1.09
C TYR A 169 3.37 19.06 1.57
N SER A 170 3.21 17.95 2.26
CA SER A 170 4.32 17.14 2.75
C SER A 170 4.08 15.67 2.44
N ALA A 171 5.08 15.00 1.89
CA ALA A 171 5.07 13.57 1.64
C ALA A 171 6.29 12.92 2.28
N GLU A 172 6.08 12.02 3.22
CA GLU A 172 7.11 11.25 3.90
C GLU A 172 7.04 9.80 3.43
N ASN A 173 8.18 9.24 3.00
CA ASN A 173 8.30 7.81 2.75
C ASN A 173 8.51 7.07 4.07
N ASP A 174 7.41 6.69 4.71
CA ASP A 174 7.37 5.93 5.96
C ASP A 174 7.15 4.43 5.75
N SER A 175 7.52 3.93 4.56
CA SER A 175 7.44 2.51 4.24
C SER A 175 8.11 1.66 5.31
N PRO A 176 7.43 0.61 5.79
CA PRO A 176 8.01 -0.25 6.81
C PRO A 176 9.26 -0.97 6.29
N SER A 177 10.28 -1.13 7.13
CA SER A 177 11.49 -1.89 6.83
C SER A 177 11.35 -3.34 7.22
N ASP A 178 12.01 -4.23 6.48
CA ASP A 178 12.18 -5.62 6.87
C ASP A 178 13.03 -5.68 8.16
N PRO A 179 12.49 -6.18 9.30
CA PRO A 179 13.22 -6.22 10.56
C PRO A 179 14.42 -7.18 10.56
N ALA A 180 14.50 -8.10 9.61
CA ALA A 180 15.59 -9.08 9.54
C ALA A 180 16.85 -8.59 8.81
N GLY A 181 16.81 -7.44 8.12
CA GLY A 181 18.00 -6.74 7.60
C GLY A 181 18.85 -7.49 6.56
N GLU A 182 18.46 -8.68 6.13
CA GLU A 182 19.32 -9.59 5.36
C GLU A 182 19.27 -9.41 3.84
N MET A 183 18.31 -8.70 3.34
CA MET A 183 18.30 -8.30 1.94
C MET A 183 18.50 -6.79 1.88
N SER A 184 19.38 -6.36 1.02
CA SER A 184 19.62 -4.95 0.73
C SER A 184 18.28 -4.21 0.62
N ASN A 185 17.90 -3.56 1.68
CA ASN A 185 16.77 -2.66 1.88
C ASN A 185 15.51 -2.97 1.03
N PRO A 186 14.49 -3.70 1.55
CA PRO A 186 13.23 -3.94 0.85
C PRO A 186 12.37 -2.68 0.76
N THR A 187 12.82 -1.57 1.33
CA THR A 187 12.11 -0.31 1.35
C THR A 187 12.28 0.38 -0.01
N PRO A 188 11.21 0.53 -0.79
CA PRO A 188 11.31 1.22 -2.08
C PRO A 188 11.44 2.73 -1.86
N GLY A 189 12.33 3.38 -2.62
CA GLY A 189 12.30 4.82 -2.80
C GLY A 189 11.18 5.25 -3.75
N VAL A 190 10.73 6.48 -3.66
CA VAL A 190 9.73 7.07 -4.56
C VAL A 190 10.44 7.88 -5.63
N VAL A 191 10.26 7.50 -6.90
CA VAL A 191 10.73 8.28 -8.05
C VAL A 191 9.60 9.06 -8.68
N SER A 192 9.92 10.16 -9.33
CA SER A 192 8.94 11.01 -10.01
C SER A 192 7.79 11.43 -9.08
N ALA A 193 8.13 11.77 -7.85
CA ALA A 193 7.16 12.27 -6.88
C ALA A 193 6.57 13.59 -7.35
N ALA A 194 5.25 13.70 -7.33
CA ALA A 194 4.53 14.89 -7.75
C ALA A 194 3.28 15.10 -6.88
N VAL A 195 2.99 16.36 -6.63
CA VAL A 195 1.74 16.80 -6.02
C VAL A 195 0.93 17.57 -7.07
N THR A 196 -0.34 17.28 -7.15
CA THR A 196 -1.32 18.04 -7.92
C THR A 196 -2.47 18.45 -7.02
N ASP A 197 -3.00 19.64 -7.23
CA ASP A 197 -4.17 20.17 -6.54
C ASP A 197 -5.15 20.69 -7.58
N ASP A 198 -6.43 20.41 -7.43
CA ASP A 198 -7.44 20.74 -8.44
C ASP A 198 -7.80 22.22 -8.48
N HIS A 199 -7.52 22.96 -7.40
CA HIS A 199 -7.83 24.38 -7.31
C HIS A 199 -6.61 25.27 -7.03
N CYS A 200 -5.43 24.69 -6.82
CA CYS A 200 -4.20 25.43 -6.60
C CYS A 200 -3.10 25.02 -7.58
N SER A 201 -2.76 25.87 -8.51
CA SER A 201 -1.77 25.61 -9.57
C SER A 201 -1.03 26.91 -9.94
N PRO A 202 0.30 26.85 -10.13
CA PRO A 202 1.17 25.68 -10.01
C PRO A 202 1.40 25.25 -8.55
N VAL A 203 1.69 23.96 -8.36
CA VAL A 203 2.23 23.45 -7.10
C VAL A 203 3.75 23.37 -7.25
N ASP A 204 4.46 24.20 -6.50
CA ASP A 204 5.90 24.35 -6.59
C ASP A 204 6.61 23.45 -5.58
N PHE A 205 7.64 22.74 -6.03
CA PHE A 205 8.52 21.99 -5.14
C PHE A 205 9.37 22.96 -4.29
N VAL A 206 9.41 22.73 -2.99
CA VAL A 206 10.09 23.61 -2.03
C VAL A 206 11.41 22.99 -1.54
N ASP A 207 11.37 21.77 -1.00
CA ASP A 207 12.54 21.13 -0.39
C ASP A 207 12.33 19.62 -0.22
N GLY A 208 13.45 18.86 -0.03
CA GLY A 208 13.31 17.46 0.36
C GLY A 208 14.39 16.51 -0.13
N ASP A 209 15.26 16.89 -1.06
CA ASP A 209 16.33 16.00 -1.53
C ASP A 209 17.63 16.33 -0.76
N THR A 210 17.92 15.54 0.27
CA THR A 210 19.15 15.67 1.06
C THR A 210 20.35 14.98 0.40
N MET A 211 20.11 14.14 -0.61
CA MET A 211 21.15 13.52 -1.42
C MET A 211 20.82 13.69 -2.91
N PRO A 212 21.71 14.30 -3.72
CA PRO A 212 21.47 14.52 -5.14
C PRO A 212 21.53 13.19 -5.90
N SER A 213 20.50 12.36 -5.73
CA SER A 213 20.28 11.19 -6.56
C SER A 213 19.64 11.65 -7.88
N PHE A 214 20.06 11.11 -9.00
CA PHE A 214 19.39 11.37 -10.27
C PHE A 214 18.85 10.07 -10.85
N PRO A 215 17.53 9.94 -11.03
CA PRO A 215 16.45 10.89 -10.72
C PRO A 215 16.24 11.10 -9.22
N PRO A 216 15.69 12.24 -8.80
CA PRO A 216 15.42 12.53 -7.39
C PRO A 216 14.46 11.49 -6.81
N ILE A 217 14.78 10.99 -5.62
CA ILE A 217 14.11 9.86 -4.97
C ILE A 217 13.79 10.24 -3.53
N ILE A 218 12.54 10.07 -3.11
CA ILE A 218 12.22 10.14 -1.68
C ILE A 218 12.63 8.82 -1.05
N ASP A 219 13.76 8.81 -0.37
CA ASP A 219 14.23 7.65 0.37
C ASP A 219 13.43 7.45 1.66
N LYS A 220 13.60 6.29 2.30
CA LYS A 220 12.90 6.00 3.55
C LYS A 220 13.27 7.00 4.63
N GLY A 221 12.23 7.57 5.26
CA GLY A 221 12.35 8.57 6.32
C GLY A 221 12.64 9.98 5.79
N GLU A 222 12.74 10.18 4.48
CA GLU A 222 12.80 11.52 3.89
C GLU A 222 11.41 12.10 3.72
N THR A 223 11.33 13.40 3.89
CA THR A 223 10.12 14.21 3.69
C THR A 223 10.37 15.23 2.60
N TRP A 224 9.54 15.19 1.57
CA TRP A 224 9.53 16.20 0.53
C TRP A 224 8.36 17.15 0.69
N THR A 225 8.58 18.42 0.37
CA THR A 225 7.59 19.48 0.54
C THR A 225 7.35 20.25 -0.74
N TRP A 226 6.10 20.67 -0.89
CA TRP A 226 5.65 21.54 -1.98
C TRP A 226 4.78 22.64 -1.40
N SER A 227 4.57 23.70 -2.15
CA SER A 227 3.62 24.75 -1.76
C SER A 227 2.84 25.30 -2.94
N CYS A 228 1.69 25.85 -2.66
CA CYS A 228 0.89 26.60 -3.60
C CYS A 228 0.07 27.67 -2.87
N THR A 229 -0.02 28.88 -3.44
CA THR A 229 -0.80 29.97 -2.87
C THR A 229 -1.90 30.40 -3.81
N ARG A 230 -3.11 30.58 -3.29
CA ARG A 230 -4.29 31.05 -4.04
C ARG A 230 -5.12 32.04 -3.22
N PRO A 231 -6.01 32.81 -3.86
CA PRO A 231 -7.03 33.59 -3.14
C PRO A 231 -7.96 32.69 -2.32
N LEU A 232 -8.40 33.17 -1.16
CA LEU A 232 -9.44 32.49 -0.37
C LEU A 232 -10.75 32.44 -1.16
N PRO A 233 -11.51 31.34 -1.11
CA PRO A 233 -12.79 31.23 -1.77
C PRO A 233 -13.83 32.18 -1.16
N ALA A 234 -14.83 32.56 -1.92
CA ALA A 234 -15.93 33.41 -1.48
C ALA A 234 -17.14 32.59 -0.97
N GLY A 235 -17.28 31.34 -1.42
CA GLY A 235 -18.32 30.39 -1.06
C GLY A 235 -17.74 29.07 -0.61
N SER A 236 -18.54 27.99 -0.71
CA SER A 236 -18.04 26.65 -0.45
C SER A 236 -17.08 26.21 -1.58
N LEU A 237 -16.08 25.48 -1.19
CA LEU A 237 -15.12 24.91 -2.13
C LEU A 237 -14.53 23.63 -1.53
N VAL A 238 -14.32 22.62 -2.34
CA VAL A 238 -13.60 21.42 -1.96
C VAL A 238 -12.33 21.33 -2.80
N ASP A 239 -11.18 21.39 -2.13
CA ASP A 239 -9.86 21.18 -2.73
C ASP A 239 -9.44 19.73 -2.58
N VAL A 240 -8.88 19.14 -3.63
CA VAL A 240 -8.38 17.76 -3.62
C VAL A 240 -6.91 17.75 -4.03
N ALA A 241 -6.04 17.62 -3.04
CA ALA A 241 -4.63 17.42 -3.28
C ALA A 241 -4.31 15.95 -3.47
N THR A 242 -3.48 15.62 -4.46
CA THR A 242 -3.09 14.25 -4.79
C THR A 242 -1.58 14.13 -4.89
N PHE A 243 -1.01 13.24 -4.08
CA PHE A 243 0.36 12.79 -4.22
C PHE A 243 0.43 11.56 -5.14
N SER A 244 1.43 11.51 -6.01
CA SER A 244 1.71 10.40 -6.90
C SER A 244 3.21 10.20 -7.06
N GLY A 245 3.63 8.97 -7.40
CA GLY A 245 5.02 8.64 -7.65
C GLY A 245 5.16 7.20 -8.13
N GLY A 246 6.38 6.77 -8.43
CA GLY A 246 6.73 5.41 -8.80
C GLY A 246 7.70 4.78 -7.82
N SER A 247 7.82 3.46 -7.83
CA SER A 247 8.74 2.71 -6.98
C SER A 247 10.07 2.46 -7.70
N THR A 248 11.18 2.68 -7.01
CA THR A 248 12.52 2.35 -7.51
C THR A 248 12.74 0.83 -7.67
N ARG A 249 11.93 0.02 -6.98
CA ARG A 249 12.17 -1.42 -6.89
C ARG A 249 11.46 -2.24 -7.95
N ASP A 250 10.19 -1.96 -8.19
CA ASP A 250 9.35 -2.73 -9.10
C ASP A 250 8.85 -1.89 -10.30
N GLY A 251 9.23 -0.61 -10.36
CA GLY A 251 8.82 0.32 -11.42
C GLY A 251 7.33 0.63 -11.44
N ARG A 252 6.55 0.13 -10.45
CA ARG A 252 5.11 0.33 -10.40
C ARG A 252 4.75 1.64 -9.74
N PRO A 253 3.59 2.23 -10.10
CA PRO A 253 3.07 3.39 -9.39
C PRO A 253 2.89 3.08 -7.89
N TRP A 254 3.20 4.06 -7.06
CA TRP A 254 2.79 4.04 -5.67
C TRP A 254 1.28 4.23 -5.57
N PRO A 255 0.63 3.71 -4.52
CA PRO A 255 -0.75 4.04 -4.25
C PRO A 255 -0.89 5.55 -4.12
N LYS A 256 -1.77 6.15 -4.93
CA LYS A 256 -2.07 7.58 -4.82
C LYS A 256 -2.59 7.90 -3.41
N ARG A 257 -2.17 9.03 -2.87
CA ARG A 257 -2.69 9.59 -1.62
C ARG A 257 -3.42 10.87 -1.93
N THR A 258 -4.63 10.99 -1.44
CA THR A 258 -5.46 12.18 -1.61
C THR A 258 -5.85 12.74 -0.26
N VAL A 259 -5.75 14.07 -0.13
CA VAL A 259 -6.29 14.83 1.00
C VAL A 259 -7.36 15.75 0.44
N ARG A 260 -8.51 15.77 1.09
CA ARG A 260 -9.60 16.68 0.77
C ARG A 260 -9.72 17.73 1.86
N MET A 261 -9.87 18.96 1.45
CA MET A 261 -10.13 20.12 2.30
C MET A 261 -11.37 20.82 1.78
N ALA A 262 -12.28 21.19 2.64
CA ALA A 262 -13.45 21.96 2.24
C ALA A 262 -13.45 23.31 2.95
N TRP A 263 -13.99 24.30 2.28
CA TRP A 263 -14.06 25.68 2.75
C TRP A 263 -15.50 26.15 2.73
N CYS A 264 -15.92 26.81 3.79
CA CYS A 264 -17.15 27.59 3.83
C CYS A 264 -16.79 29.08 3.98
N GLY A 265 -16.81 29.80 2.85
CA GLY A 265 -16.26 31.15 2.83
C GLY A 265 -14.76 31.17 3.09
N ARG A 266 -14.34 31.72 4.22
CA ARG A 266 -12.92 31.83 4.59
C ARG A 266 -12.49 30.85 5.68
N GLU A 267 -13.34 29.93 6.04
CA GLU A 267 -13.12 29.00 7.15
C GLU A 267 -13.01 27.56 6.64
N LEU A 268 -12.05 26.84 7.21
CA LEU A 268 -11.79 25.44 6.85
C LEU A 268 -12.83 24.54 7.56
N ALA A 269 -13.46 23.65 6.81
CA ALA A 269 -14.48 22.78 7.34
C ALA A 269 -13.95 21.78 8.37
N THR A 270 -14.69 21.64 9.46
CA THR A 270 -14.53 20.59 10.46
C THR A 270 -15.36 19.35 10.11
N ILE A 271 -16.47 19.56 9.40
CA ILE A 271 -17.38 18.49 8.94
C ILE A 271 -17.63 18.66 7.45
N ILE A 272 -17.49 17.59 6.69
CA ILE A 272 -17.64 17.57 5.23
C ILE A 272 -18.61 16.46 4.82
N GLY A 273 -19.67 16.85 4.11
CA GLY A 273 -20.63 15.93 3.50
C GLY A 273 -20.14 15.28 2.19
N THR A 274 -21.06 14.67 1.48
CA THR A 274 -20.84 13.99 0.21
C THR A 274 -21.52 14.71 -0.94
N ASP A 275 -21.47 14.17 -2.19
CA ASP A 275 -22.22 14.69 -3.33
C ASP A 275 -23.61 14.04 -3.43
N LYS A 276 -24.26 13.77 -2.28
CA LYS A 276 -25.60 13.17 -2.17
C LYS A 276 -26.30 13.73 -0.95
N ALA A 277 -27.64 13.61 -0.94
CA ALA A 277 -28.41 14.01 0.21
C ALA A 277 -27.89 13.41 1.52
N ASP A 278 -27.39 14.28 2.41
CA ASP A 278 -26.79 13.95 3.69
C ASP A 278 -27.67 14.45 4.87
N THR A 279 -27.44 13.85 6.01
CA THR A 279 -27.90 14.40 7.29
C THR A 279 -26.69 14.59 8.18
N LEU A 280 -26.32 15.85 8.39
CA LEU A 280 -25.13 16.23 9.13
C LEU A 280 -25.50 16.88 10.45
N THR A 281 -24.74 16.58 11.48
CA THR A 281 -24.94 17.14 12.82
C THR A 281 -23.58 17.61 13.36
N GLY A 282 -23.52 18.85 13.81
CA GLY A 282 -22.37 19.45 14.45
C GLY A 282 -22.16 18.97 15.89
N THR A 283 -21.36 19.72 16.61
CA THR A 283 -21.05 19.49 18.03
C THR A 283 -21.70 20.58 18.90
N PRO A 284 -21.64 20.51 20.25
CA PRO A 284 -22.02 21.65 21.09
C PRO A 284 -21.06 22.86 21.06
N GLY A 285 -20.00 22.82 20.30
CA GLY A 285 -19.01 23.90 20.12
C GLY A 285 -19.01 24.40 18.68
N PRO A 286 -18.26 25.49 18.38
CA PRO A 286 -18.21 26.05 17.03
C PRO A 286 -17.76 25.06 15.97
N ASP A 287 -18.55 24.94 14.91
CA ASP A 287 -18.30 24.05 13.79
C ASP A 287 -18.26 24.82 12.47
N VAL A 288 -17.52 24.29 11.50
CA VAL A 288 -17.58 24.71 10.10
C VAL A 288 -18.04 23.51 9.27
N ILE A 289 -19.25 23.59 8.73
CA ILE A 289 -19.90 22.46 8.05
C ILE A 289 -20.08 22.78 6.56
N VAL A 290 -19.61 21.90 5.69
CA VAL A 290 -19.81 21.99 4.24
C VAL A 290 -20.58 20.74 3.78
N ALA A 291 -21.86 20.90 3.41
CA ALA A 291 -22.70 19.78 3.03
C ALA A 291 -22.43 19.30 1.59
N ARG A 292 -22.11 20.19 0.66
CA ARG A 292 -21.70 19.97 -0.74
C ARG A 292 -22.90 19.91 -1.71
N ASP A 293 -22.98 18.82 -2.53
CA ASP A 293 -24.07 18.60 -3.48
C ASP A 293 -25.10 17.65 -2.85
N GLY A 294 -26.37 17.91 -3.10
CA GLY A 294 -27.47 17.07 -2.60
C GLY A 294 -28.52 17.90 -1.87
N ASP A 295 -29.69 17.32 -1.62
CA ASP A 295 -30.69 17.98 -0.77
C ASP A 295 -30.40 17.60 0.69
N ASP A 296 -29.68 18.48 1.38
CA ASP A 296 -29.07 18.16 2.67
C ASP A 296 -29.89 18.68 3.86
N VAL A 297 -29.72 18.01 5.00
CA VAL A 297 -30.24 18.46 6.29
C VAL A 297 -29.09 18.62 7.27
N VAL A 298 -28.86 19.84 7.72
CA VAL A 298 -27.73 20.17 8.62
C VAL A 298 -28.26 20.80 9.91
N GLU A 299 -27.72 20.33 11.03
CA GLU A 299 -27.96 20.90 12.37
C GLU A 299 -26.63 21.25 13.04
N GLY A 300 -26.36 22.55 13.34
CA GLY A 300 -25.16 23.02 14.01
C GLY A 300 -25.09 22.62 15.48
N LEU A 301 -26.23 22.64 16.17
CA LEU A 301 -26.47 22.41 17.59
C LEU A 301 -26.13 23.62 18.46
N GLY A 302 -24.92 23.82 18.83
CA GLY A 302 -24.54 24.92 19.68
C GLY A 302 -23.11 25.36 19.46
N GLY A 303 -22.85 26.63 19.76
CA GLY A 303 -21.61 27.30 19.34
C GLY A 303 -21.93 28.26 18.20
N ASN A 304 -20.94 29.05 17.82
CA ASN A 304 -21.10 29.95 16.67
C ASN A 304 -20.66 29.17 15.42
N ASP A 305 -21.62 28.68 14.65
CA ASP A 305 -21.39 27.76 13.55
C ASP A 305 -21.34 28.48 12.19
N VAL A 306 -20.57 27.94 11.27
CA VAL A 306 -20.54 28.36 9.86
C VAL A 306 -20.98 27.20 9.01
N ILE A 307 -22.12 27.30 8.34
CA ILE A 307 -22.74 26.23 7.58
C ILE A 307 -22.91 26.64 6.13
N CYS A 308 -22.34 25.87 5.19
CA CYS A 308 -22.59 25.98 3.76
C CYS A 308 -23.37 24.76 3.28
N GLY A 309 -24.56 24.95 2.72
CA GLY A 309 -25.36 23.92 2.06
C GLY A 309 -24.68 23.43 0.80
N GLY A 310 -24.56 24.26 -0.19
CA GLY A 310 -23.94 23.93 -1.44
C GLY A 310 -24.91 23.91 -2.61
N ALA A 311 -24.90 22.84 -3.40
CA ALA A 311 -25.84 22.70 -4.51
C ALA A 311 -26.94 21.70 -4.13
N GLY A 312 -28.20 22.13 -4.24
CA GLY A 312 -29.37 21.34 -3.86
C GLY A 312 -30.32 22.14 -2.99
N SER A 313 -31.45 21.56 -2.63
CA SER A 313 -32.44 22.25 -1.78
C SER A 313 -32.24 21.85 -0.31
N ASP A 314 -31.49 22.67 0.39
CA ASP A 314 -30.99 22.35 1.72
C ASP A 314 -31.90 22.83 2.86
N THR A 315 -31.81 22.15 3.98
CA THR A 315 -32.40 22.60 5.25
C THR A 315 -31.29 22.76 6.28
N LEU A 316 -30.93 24.02 6.55
CA LEU A 316 -29.85 24.39 7.46
C LEU A 316 -30.45 24.95 8.77
N ARG A 317 -29.96 24.48 9.90
CA ARG A 317 -30.33 24.95 11.25
C ARG A 317 -29.09 25.25 12.05
N GLY A 318 -28.91 26.52 12.47
CA GLY A 318 -27.81 26.93 13.38
C GLY A 318 -28.07 26.40 14.78
N MET A 319 -29.28 26.60 15.29
CA MET A 319 -29.79 26.23 16.61
C MET A 319 -29.41 27.22 17.71
N ALA A 320 -28.27 27.14 18.39
CA ALA A 320 -27.93 28.00 19.51
C ALA A 320 -26.51 28.57 19.37
N GLY A 321 -26.42 29.86 19.22
CA GLY A 321 -25.18 30.62 19.00
C GLY A 321 -25.40 31.69 17.95
N ASP A 322 -24.37 32.50 17.69
CA ASP A 322 -24.40 33.48 16.61
C ASP A 322 -23.88 32.79 15.34
N ASP A 323 -24.81 32.31 14.51
CA ASP A 323 -24.51 31.40 13.41
C ASP A 323 -24.42 32.12 12.04
N THR A 324 -23.66 31.56 11.12
CA THR A 324 -23.61 31.98 9.72
C THR A 324 -24.04 30.83 8.81
N LEU A 325 -25.21 30.93 8.20
CA LEU A 325 -25.80 29.94 7.31
C LEU A 325 -25.78 30.46 5.87
N ARG A 326 -25.28 29.66 4.94
CA ARG A 326 -25.24 29.93 3.50
C ARG A 326 -25.92 28.78 2.77
N GLY A 327 -27.08 29.05 2.13
CA GLY A 327 -27.76 28.06 1.29
C GLY A 327 -26.98 27.74 0.05
N GLU A 328 -26.44 28.77 -0.59
CA GLU A 328 -25.72 28.79 -1.84
C GLU A 328 -26.60 28.56 -3.06
N GLY A 329 -26.81 27.34 -3.56
CA GLY A 329 -27.53 27.12 -4.81
C GLY A 329 -28.86 26.39 -4.67
N SER A 330 -29.88 26.77 -5.46
CA SER A 330 -31.25 26.25 -5.44
C SER A 330 -32.11 26.86 -4.34
N ALA A 331 -33.22 26.21 -3.97
CA ALA A 331 -34.19 26.78 -3.02
C ALA A 331 -33.98 26.20 -1.63
N ASP A 332 -33.49 27.00 -0.73
CA ASP A 332 -33.02 26.58 0.59
C ASP A 332 -33.92 27.05 1.74
N LYS A 333 -33.83 26.33 2.84
CA LYS A 333 -34.48 26.67 4.10
C LYS A 333 -33.43 26.88 5.18
N LEU A 334 -33.24 28.14 5.59
CA LEU A 334 -32.30 28.56 6.61
C LEU A 334 -33.06 28.93 7.89
N ILE A 335 -32.67 28.37 9.01
CA ILE A 335 -33.23 28.64 10.34
C ILE A 335 -32.04 28.94 11.27
N GLY A 336 -31.87 30.21 11.68
CA GLY A 336 -30.81 30.62 12.58
C GLY A 336 -31.00 29.97 13.94
N GLY A 337 -31.99 30.37 14.68
CA GLY A 337 -32.30 29.79 15.98
C GLY A 337 -32.19 30.78 17.12
N ALA A 338 -31.42 30.46 18.15
CA ALA A 338 -31.24 31.33 19.30
C ALA A 338 -29.88 32.03 19.24
N GLY A 339 -29.85 33.33 19.02
CA GLY A 339 -28.65 34.18 18.90
C GLY A 339 -28.82 35.29 17.89
N THR A 340 -27.72 35.78 17.39
CA THR A 340 -27.70 36.80 16.31
C THR A 340 -27.13 36.15 15.05
N ASP A 341 -28.03 35.68 14.17
CA ASP A 341 -27.62 34.87 13.05
C ASP A 341 -27.46 35.67 11.75
N THR A 342 -26.58 35.19 10.89
CA THR A 342 -26.39 35.69 9.52
C THR A 342 -26.88 34.63 8.54
N LEU A 343 -27.99 34.91 7.87
CA LEU A 343 -28.62 34.02 6.90
C LEU A 343 -28.37 34.59 5.50
N ILE A 344 -27.89 33.72 4.58
CA ILE A 344 -27.58 34.05 3.20
C ILE A 344 -28.11 32.92 2.32
N GLY A 345 -29.31 33.07 1.78
CA GLY A 345 -29.89 32.05 0.92
C GLY A 345 -29.06 31.79 -0.33
N GLY A 346 -28.73 32.82 -1.09
CA GLY A 346 -27.98 32.68 -2.34
C GLY A 346 -28.90 32.76 -3.56
N PRO A 347 -28.48 32.17 -4.70
CA PRO A 347 -29.34 32.07 -5.88
C PRO A 347 -30.44 31.01 -5.69
N GLY A 348 -31.69 31.43 -5.49
CA GLY A 348 -32.80 30.50 -5.29
C GLY A 348 -34.09 31.19 -4.82
N ALA A 349 -35.07 30.38 -4.48
CA ALA A 349 -36.30 30.83 -3.79
C ALA A 349 -36.22 30.42 -2.33
N ASP A 350 -35.42 31.12 -1.55
CA ASP A 350 -35.01 30.73 -0.23
C ASP A 350 -36.00 31.16 0.86
N THR A 351 -36.00 30.41 1.94
CA THR A 351 -36.78 30.73 3.14
C THR A 351 -35.82 30.92 4.31
N GLU A 352 -35.74 32.15 4.81
CA GLU A 352 -34.88 32.53 5.92
C GLU A 352 -35.70 32.83 7.18
N ARG A 353 -35.31 32.28 8.32
CA ARG A 353 -35.94 32.49 9.62
C ARG A 353 -34.88 32.60 10.71
N GLN A 354 -34.91 33.74 11.42
CA GLN A 354 -34.17 33.91 12.66
C GLN A 354 -34.73 33.03 13.78
#